data_8e1ed0b74d697ffef27575576a0f4118
#
_entry.id   8e1ed0b74d697ffef27575576a0f4118
#
_cell.length_a   1.000
_cell.length_b   1.000
_cell.length_c   1.000
_cell.angle_alpha   90.00
_cell.angle_beta   90.00
_cell.angle_gamma   90.00
#
_symmetry.space_group_name_H-M   'P 1'
#
loop_
_entity.id
_entity.type
_entity.pdbx_description
1 polymer ?
#
loop_
_entity_poly.entity_id
_entity_poly.type
_entity_poly.pdbx_seq_one_letter_code
_entity_poly.pdbx_strand_id
1 'polypeptide(L)'
;MDLGKLVPVVAAVAFISAVAAGCGGTSQNGAEPPLVAKGPVKGALTIAQWPLYVDPGKHGTVANFQRTSGVSVKWVEEINDNVQFFGKIRPQLANGQSGGRSMLTVSDWLAAQMYKLGYLQRLDYSQLPNVTKNLIPALRHPSADPQRKFTVPWQSGMTGLIVRTDKAPNVNSINDLYNPKYKGKVTMLTEMRDSVPMTLKGMGIDPDKATTAQWLSAVDKIKNAAHSGQIRRFTGNDYIKDLTKGDAWISLGWSGDAVQLQKDNPHIKFIMPKEGCMLWSTSMEIPIGAPNAQAAEAFMNYVYDPKVQANIAEYVNYVTPVKGVKEILRKRDPKLAANQLIFPSQKYTANCTFEPVLGGAQGQKITSAFQLAIGD
;
A
#
# COMPACT_ATOMS: atom_id res chain seq x y z
N MET A 1 -77.98 -39.07 39.54
CA MET A 1 -78.84 -38.35 38.60
C MET A 1 -78.34 -36.92 38.65
N ASP A 2 -77.54 -36.38 37.79
CA ASP A 2 -77.80 -35.92 36.51
C ASP A 2 -76.46 -35.49 35.90
N LEU A 3 -76.30 -35.68 34.60
CA LEU A 3 -75.13 -35.47 33.85
C LEU A 3 -74.97 -33.99 33.48
N GLY A 4 -73.87 -33.38 33.87
CA GLY A 4 -73.46 -32.01 33.53
C GLY A 4 -72.30 -31.99 32.53
N LYS A 5 -72.54 -31.37 31.43
CA LYS A 5 -71.77 -31.32 30.22
C LYS A 5 -70.33 -30.77 30.38
N LEU A 6 -69.33 -31.54 29.94
CA LEU A 6 -67.93 -31.12 29.68
C LEU A 6 -67.86 -30.33 28.35
N VAL A 7 -67.32 -29.12 28.43
CA VAL A 7 -66.91 -28.31 27.28
C VAL A 7 -65.38 -28.44 27.11
N PRO A 8 -64.84 -28.85 25.96
CA PRO A 8 -63.39 -28.90 25.81
C PRO A 8 -62.79 -27.52 25.53
N VAL A 9 -61.90 -27.08 26.39
CA VAL A 9 -61.02 -25.94 26.13
C VAL A 9 -59.91 -26.37 25.19
N VAL A 10 -59.92 -25.86 23.98
CA VAL A 10 -58.83 -26.01 22.99
C VAL A 10 -57.72 -25.05 23.41
N ALA A 11 -56.64 -25.57 23.97
CA ALA A 11 -55.42 -24.83 24.19
C ALA A 11 -54.63 -24.73 22.88
N ALA A 12 -54.57 -23.55 22.30
CA ALA A 12 -53.70 -23.26 21.17
C ALA A 12 -52.23 -23.20 21.66
N VAL A 13 -51.46 -24.23 21.34
CA VAL A 13 -49.99 -24.24 21.55
C VAL A 13 -49.35 -23.46 20.38
N ALA A 14 -48.93 -22.23 20.68
CA ALA A 14 -48.09 -21.46 19.75
C ALA A 14 -46.68 -22.07 19.72
N PHE A 15 -46.30 -22.72 18.61
CA PHE A 15 -44.92 -23.11 18.35
C PHE A 15 -44.11 -21.84 18.03
N ILE A 16 -43.29 -21.41 19.00
CA ILE A 16 -42.22 -20.45 18.75
C ILE A 16 -41.07 -21.22 18.09
N SER A 17 -40.94 -21.11 16.79
CA SER A 17 -39.78 -21.60 16.05
C SER A 17 -38.60 -20.71 16.39
N ALA A 18 -37.72 -21.13 17.27
CA ALA A 18 -36.43 -20.54 17.50
C ALA A 18 -35.57 -20.82 16.25
N VAL A 19 -35.38 -19.78 15.43
CA VAL A 19 -34.40 -19.79 14.36
C VAL A 19 -33.05 -19.73 15.04
N ALA A 20 -32.36 -20.87 15.12
CA ALA A 20 -30.94 -20.92 15.45
C ALA A 20 -30.18 -20.18 14.34
N ALA A 21 -29.73 -18.96 14.61
CA ALA A 21 -28.77 -18.26 13.79
C ALA A 21 -27.45 -19.01 13.85
N GLY A 22 -27.24 -19.94 12.91
CA GLY A 22 -25.96 -20.58 12.69
C GLY A 22 -24.93 -19.52 12.32
N CYS A 23 -23.83 -19.45 13.06
CA CYS A 23 -22.61 -18.76 12.66
C CYS A 23 -21.98 -19.48 11.46
N GLY A 24 -22.55 -19.30 10.28
CA GLY A 24 -21.96 -19.64 9.01
C GLY A 24 -21.46 -18.36 8.35
N GLY A 25 -20.14 -18.23 8.17
CA GLY A 25 -19.57 -17.14 7.39
C GLY A 25 -20.20 -17.15 6.00
N THR A 26 -21.14 -16.27 5.74
CA THR A 26 -21.72 -16.04 4.43
C THR A 26 -20.64 -15.38 3.58
N SER A 27 -20.07 -16.12 2.62
CA SER A 27 -19.54 -15.53 1.40
C SER A 27 -20.63 -14.60 0.86
N GLN A 28 -20.39 -13.28 0.88
CA GLN A 28 -21.33 -12.31 0.32
C GLN A 28 -21.49 -12.59 -1.17
N ASN A 29 -22.65 -13.12 -1.54
CA ASN A 29 -23.07 -13.30 -2.91
C ASN A 29 -22.97 -11.96 -3.65
N GLY A 30 -21.99 -11.82 -4.55
CA GLY A 30 -22.02 -11.01 -5.78
C GLY A 30 -22.49 -9.55 -5.73
N ALA A 31 -22.93 -9.02 -4.60
CA ALA A 31 -23.36 -7.63 -4.49
C ALA A 31 -22.13 -6.70 -4.50
N GLU A 32 -22.14 -5.71 -5.39
CA GLU A 32 -21.10 -4.68 -5.39
C GLU A 32 -21.07 -3.93 -4.02
N PRO A 33 -19.89 -3.61 -3.49
CA PRO A 33 -19.76 -2.78 -2.30
C PRO A 33 -20.50 -1.44 -2.43
N PRO A 34 -20.97 -0.84 -1.33
CA PRO A 34 -21.75 0.38 -1.37
C PRO A 34 -20.97 1.53 -1.99
N LEU A 35 -21.67 2.38 -2.75
CA LEU A 35 -21.14 3.67 -3.20
C LEU A 35 -21.06 4.62 -2.00
N VAL A 36 -20.02 5.45 -1.96
CA VAL A 36 -19.96 6.56 -0.97
C VAL A 36 -21.19 7.45 -1.14
N ALA A 37 -21.96 7.62 -0.07
CA ALA A 37 -23.17 8.43 -0.11
C ALA A 37 -22.83 9.92 -0.24
N LYS A 38 -23.59 10.67 -1.03
CA LYS A 38 -23.46 12.14 -1.10
C LYS A 38 -23.87 12.77 0.23
N GLY A 39 -23.15 13.79 0.64
CA GLY A 39 -23.41 14.48 1.88
C GLY A 39 -22.49 15.68 2.12
N PRO A 40 -22.69 16.41 3.22
CA PRO A 40 -21.86 17.55 3.53
C PRO A 40 -20.45 17.13 3.92
N VAL A 41 -19.45 17.87 3.43
CA VAL A 41 -18.05 17.74 3.83
C VAL A 41 -17.87 18.45 5.18
N LYS A 42 -17.81 17.67 6.27
CA LYS A 42 -17.70 18.19 7.64
C LYS A 42 -17.18 17.14 8.61
N GLY A 43 -16.90 17.54 9.84
CA GLY A 43 -16.54 16.65 10.94
C GLY A 43 -15.05 16.32 10.99
N ALA A 44 -14.72 15.08 11.32
CA ALA A 44 -13.35 14.62 11.47
C ALA A 44 -13.01 13.54 10.44
N LEU A 45 -11.80 13.62 9.87
CA LEU A 45 -11.23 12.68 8.91
C LEU A 45 -10.02 12.00 9.57
N THR A 46 -10.07 10.70 9.79
CA THR A 46 -8.92 9.92 10.24
C THR A 46 -8.32 9.16 9.06
N ILE A 47 -7.05 9.42 8.78
CA ILE A 47 -6.29 8.84 7.67
C ILE A 47 -5.22 7.93 8.22
N ALA A 48 -5.27 6.63 7.88
CA ALA A 48 -4.19 5.69 8.15
C ALA A 48 -3.16 5.76 7.01
N GLN A 49 -1.89 5.97 7.37
CA GLN A 49 -0.87 6.29 6.39
C GLN A 49 0.50 5.72 6.75
N TRP A 50 1.39 5.73 5.77
CA TRP A 50 2.81 5.43 5.90
C TRP A 50 3.57 6.61 6.53
N PRO A 51 4.71 6.37 7.20
CA PRO A 51 5.57 7.43 7.70
C PRO A 51 6.09 8.33 6.57
N LEU A 52 6.26 9.62 6.89
CA LEU A 52 6.86 10.62 6.00
C LEU A 52 6.15 10.79 4.64
N TYR A 53 4.87 10.53 4.55
CA TYR A 53 4.11 10.41 3.30
C TYR A 53 3.23 11.62 2.97
N VAL A 54 3.41 12.73 3.69
CA VAL A 54 2.83 14.05 3.41
C VAL A 54 3.72 15.15 3.99
N ASP A 55 3.74 16.33 3.36
CA ASP A 55 4.46 17.50 3.84
C ASP A 55 3.87 18.00 5.17
N PRO A 56 4.72 18.15 6.22
CA PRO A 56 4.27 18.47 7.57
C PRO A 56 4.11 19.99 7.82
N GLY A 57 3.64 20.31 9.02
CA GLY A 57 3.66 21.66 9.60
C GLY A 57 2.44 22.50 9.29
N LYS A 58 2.43 23.72 9.84
CA LYS A 58 1.27 24.65 9.81
C LYS A 58 0.87 25.13 8.40
N HIS A 59 1.74 24.99 7.44
CA HIS A 59 1.52 25.32 6.03
C HIS A 59 1.51 24.08 5.14
N GLY A 60 1.64 22.89 5.73
CA GLY A 60 1.58 21.61 5.01
C GLY A 60 0.19 21.32 4.47
N THR A 61 0.13 20.29 3.62
CA THR A 61 -1.09 19.89 2.90
C THR A 61 -2.26 19.60 3.83
N VAL A 62 -2.05 18.86 4.91
CA VAL A 62 -3.11 18.54 5.88
C VAL A 62 -3.63 19.79 6.57
N ALA A 63 -2.76 20.65 7.08
CA ALA A 63 -3.14 21.89 7.75
C ALA A 63 -3.89 22.87 6.82
N ASN A 64 -3.48 22.93 5.55
CA ASN A 64 -4.15 23.74 4.53
C ASN A 64 -5.56 23.19 4.22
N PHE A 65 -5.70 21.87 4.08
CA PHE A 65 -7.02 21.26 3.89
C PHE A 65 -7.95 21.55 5.06
N GLN A 66 -7.50 21.37 6.30
CA GLN A 66 -8.29 21.69 7.49
C GLN A 66 -8.80 23.14 7.48
N ARG A 67 -7.90 24.08 7.17
CA ARG A 67 -8.24 25.51 7.15
C ARG A 67 -9.25 25.88 6.07
N THR A 68 -9.18 25.23 4.90
CA THR A 68 -10.04 25.55 3.75
C THR A 68 -11.37 24.82 3.76
N SER A 69 -11.40 23.60 4.31
CA SER A 69 -12.61 22.75 4.33
C SER A 69 -13.39 22.81 5.66
N GLY A 70 -12.76 23.24 6.74
CA GLY A 70 -13.34 23.13 8.10
C GLY A 70 -13.35 21.71 8.66
N VAL A 71 -12.79 20.72 7.94
CA VAL A 71 -12.69 19.34 8.40
C VAL A 71 -11.46 19.17 9.29
N SER A 72 -11.63 18.62 10.48
CA SER A 72 -10.50 18.23 11.33
C SER A 72 -9.85 16.96 10.78
N VAL A 73 -8.54 16.93 10.62
CA VAL A 73 -7.80 15.77 10.09
C VAL A 73 -6.87 15.19 11.14
N LYS A 74 -7.03 13.91 11.41
CA LYS A 74 -6.08 13.10 12.18
C LYS A 74 -5.28 12.23 11.20
N TRP A 75 -4.03 12.63 10.94
CA TRP A 75 -3.07 11.84 10.17
C TRP A 75 -2.38 10.85 11.09
N VAL A 76 -2.48 9.55 10.79
CA VAL A 76 -1.96 8.47 11.64
C VAL A 76 -0.97 7.64 10.86
N GLU A 77 0.31 7.75 11.20
CA GLU A 77 1.39 6.93 10.64
C GLU A 77 1.40 5.57 11.34
N GLU A 78 0.55 4.66 10.89
CA GLU A 78 0.39 3.33 11.49
C GLU A 78 0.65 2.17 10.52
N ILE A 79 1.05 2.47 9.28
CA ILE A 79 1.36 1.48 8.25
C ILE A 79 2.88 1.40 8.11
N ASN A 80 3.45 0.22 8.41
CA ASN A 80 4.87 -0.07 8.20
C ASN A 80 5.06 -1.19 7.16
N ASP A 81 4.04 -2.03 7.01
CA ASP A 81 3.95 -3.18 6.11
C ASP A 81 2.48 -3.46 5.79
N ASN A 82 2.16 -3.78 4.53
CA ASN A 82 0.78 -4.01 4.09
C ASN A 82 0.15 -5.23 4.76
N VAL A 83 0.88 -6.35 4.87
CA VAL A 83 0.35 -7.61 5.39
C VAL A 83 0.07 -7.48 6.90
N GLN A 84 1.04 -6.91 7.63
CA GLN A 84 0.91 -6.64 9.05
C GLN A 84 -0.25 -5.69 9.34
N PHE A 85 -0.33 -4.58 8.61
CA PHE A 85 -1.41 -3.61 8.76
C PHE A 85 -2.77 -4.26 8.47
N PHE A 86 -2.89 -5.00 7.35
CA PHE A 86 -4.13 -5.69 7.01
C PHE A 86 -4.52 -6.72 8.07
N GLY A 87 -3.57 -7.51 8.57
CA GLY A 87 -3.80 -8.43 9.69
C GLY A 87 -4.41 -7.75 10.91
N LYS A 88 -3.90 -6.57 11.27
CA LYS A 88 -4.38 -5.74 12.38
C LYS A 88 -5.82 -5.25 12.21
N ILE A 89 -6.19 -4.79 11.00
CA ILE A 89 -7.51 -4.16 10.77
C ILE A 89 -8.58 -5.12 10.26
N ARG A 90 -8.20 -6.27 9.70
CA ARG A 90 -9.10 -7.25 9.07
C ARG A 90 -10.23 -7.72 9.99
N PRO A 91 -10.03 -8.02 11.30
CA PRO A 91 -11.14 -8.44 12.18
C PRO A 91 -12.24 -7.38 12.30
N GLN A 92 -11.87 -6.10 12.32
CA GLN A 92 -12.82 -4.98 12.36
C GLN A 92 -13.58 -4.87 11.04
N LEU A 93 -12.86 -4.91 9.91
CA LEU A 93 -13.45 -4.83 8.56
C LEU A 93 -14.42 -5.99 8.29
N ALA A 94 -14.11 -7.20 8.76
CA ALA A 94 -14.99 -8.37 8.66
C ALA A 94 -16.33 -8.18 9.40
N ASN A 95 -16.37 -7.30 10.38
CA ASN A 95 -17.58 -6.89 11.12
C ASN A 95 -18.19 -5.58 10.58
N GLY A 96 -17.78 -5.12 9.37
CA GLY A 96 -18.28 -3.89 8.79
C GLY A 96 -17.79 -2.61 9.47
N GLN A 97 -16.71 -2.68 10.24
CA GLN A 97 -16.18 -1.56 11.01
C GLN A 97 -14.81 -1.14 10.50
N SER A 98 -14.61 0.16 10.26
CA SER A 98 -13.32 0.73 9.84
C SER A 98 -12.33 0.92 11.01
N GLY A 99 -12.74 0.67 12.25
CA GLY A 99 -11.93 1.01 13.42
C GLY A 99 -11.71 2.53 13.58
N GLY A 100 -12.66 3.33 13.13
CA GLY A 100 -12.61 4.80 13.17
C GLY A 100 -11.79 5.45 12.06
N ARG A 101 -11.26 4.66 11.11
CA ARG A 101 -10.53 5.15 9.93
C ARG A 101 -11.51 5.59 8.86
N SER A 102 -11.32 6.81 8.35
CA SER A 102 -12.11 7.36 7.24
C SER A 102 -11.47 7.05 5.89
N MET A 103 -10.14 6.95 5.86
CA MET A 103 -9.34 6.68 4.66
C MET A 103 -8.12 5.83 5.02
N LEU A 104 -7.75 4.95 4.12
CA LEU A 104 -6.53 4.13 4.17
C LEU A 104 -5.66 4.49 2.96
N THR A 105 -4.36 4.22 3.05
CA THR A 105 -3.47 4.24 1.89
C THR A 105 -2.64 2.98 1.87
N VAL A 106 -2.98 2.04 0.99
CA VAL A 106 -2.30 0.75 0.86
C VAL A 106 -1.86 0.50 -0.58
N SER A 107 -1.05 -0.54 -0.79
CA SER A 107 -0.67 -0.94 -2.15
C SER A 107 -1.88 -1.41 -2.96
N ASP A 108 -1.87 -1.13 -4.27
CA ASP A 108 -2.98 -1.44 -5.18
C ASP A 108 -3.39 -2.92 -5.13
N TRP A 109 -2.44 -3.84 -4.94
CA TRP A 109 -2.74 -5.27 -4.80
C TRP A 109 -3.56 -5.59 -3.53
N LEU A 110 -3.25 -4.91 -2.42
CA LEU A 110 -4.00 -5.10 -1.17
C LEU A 110 -5.37 -4.45 -1.27
N ALA A 111 -5.47 -3.25 -1.84
CA ALA A 111 -6.74 -2.60 -2.13
C ALA A 111 -7.67 -3.50 -2.95
N ALA A 112 -7.14 -4.16 -4.00
CA ALA A 112 -7.91 -5.13 -4.80
C ALA A 112 -8.38 -6.34 -3.98
N GLN A 113 -7.54 -6.85 -3.09
CA GLN A 113 -7.91 -7.94 -2.18
C GLN A 113 -9.01 -7.50 -1.20
N MET A 114 -8.85 -6.32 -0.59
CA MET A 114 -9.83 -5.76 0.35
C MET A 114 -11.18 -5.50 -0.34
N TYR A 115 -11.17 -5.01 -1.58
CA TYR A 115 -12.39 -4.79 -2.36
C TYR A 115 -13.13 -6.10 -2.63
N LYS A 116 -12.42 -7.16 -3.06
CA LYS A 116 -12.99 -8.50 -3.28
C LYS A 116 -13.61 -9.10 -2.02
N LEU A 117 -13.10 -8.73 -0.84
CA LEU A 117 -13.64 -9.15 0.46
C LEU A 117 -14.81 -8.28 0.93
N GLY A 118 -15.21 -7.23 0.18
CA GLY A 118 -16.27 -6.31 0.55
C GLY A 118 -15.86 -5.30 1.64
N TYR A 119 -14.56 -5.06 1.82
CA TYR A 119 -14.03 -4.21 2.89
C TYR A 119 -13.82 -2.75 2.48
N LEU A 120 -14.03 -2.41 1.20
CA LEU A 120 -13.91 -1.04 0.68
C LEU A 120 -15.23 -0.57 0.10
N GLN A 121 -15.48 0.73 0.16
CA GLN A 121 -16.59 1.39 -0.52
C GLN A 121 -16.21 1.74 -1.96
N ARG A 122 -17.20 1.87 -2.83
CA ARG A 122 -17.01 2.45 -4.17
C ARG A 122 -16.99 3.97 -4.06
N LEU A 123 -16.12 4.60 -4.84
CA LEU A 123 -15.95 6.05 -4.89
C LEU A 123 -16.98 6.70 -5.82
N ASP A 124 -17.54 7.83 -5.40
CA ASP A 124 -18.36 8.68 -6.28
C ASP A 124 -17.48 9.65 -7.07
N TYR A 125 -17.05 9.24 -8.26
CA TYR A 125 -16.18 10.07 -9.12
C TYR A 125 -16.83 11.40 -9.56
N SER A 126 -18.14 11.61 -9.38
CA SER A 126 -18.76 12.91 -9.57
C SER A 126 -18.29 13.94 -8.52
N GLN A 127 -17.77 13.46 -7.36
CA GLN A 127 -17.18 14.26 -6.28
C GLN A 127 -15.65 14.44 -6.46
N LEU A 128 -15.05 13.83 -7.47
CA LEU A 128 -13.61 13.77 -7.71
C LEU A 128 -13.16 14.45 -9.03
N PRO A 129 -13.63 15.67 -9.35
CA PRO A 129 -13.34 16.33 -10.63
C PRO A 129 -11.82 16.58 -10.85
N ASN A 130 -11.06 16.89 -9.79
CA ASN A 130 -9.61 17.07 -9.91
C ASN A 130 -8.90 15.74 -10.22
N VAL A 131 -9.35 14.63 -9.60
CA VAL A 131 -8.82 13.29 -9.89
C VAL A 131 -9.05 12.96 -11.36
N THR A 132 -10.29 13.07 -11.84
CA THR A 132 -10.67 12.80 -13.24
C THR A 132 -9.84 13.62 -14.22
N LYS A 133 -9.66 14.93 -13.94
CA LYS A 133 -8.94 15.85 -14.81
C LYS A 133 -7.43 15.62 -14.79
N ASN A 134 -6.85 15.42 -13.60
CA ASN A 134 -5.41 15.56 -13.39
C ASN A 134 -4.66 14.23 -13.23
N LEU A 135 -5.34 13.08 -13.09
CA LEU A 135 -4.66 11.78 -13.04
C LEU A 135 -3.86 11.53 -14.33
N ILE A 136 -2.58 11.13 -14.16
CA ILE A 136 -1.71 10.81 -15.31
C ILE A 136 -2.26 9.59 -16.08
N PRO A 137 -2.10 9.54 -17.42
CA PRO A 137 -2.64 8.46 -18.24
C PRO A 137 -2.20 7.06 -17.83
N ALA A 138 -0.93 6.90 -17.44
CA ALA A 138 -0.35 5.62 -17.06
C ALA A 138 -1.03 4.93 -15.86
N LEU A 139 -1.71 5.70 -14.98
CA LEU A 139 -2.38 5.18 -13.81
C LEU A 139 -3.91 5.12 -13.93
N ARG A 140 -4.48 5.37 -15.11
CA ARG A 140 -5.96 5.39 -15.28
C ARG A 140 -6.60 4.01 -15.22
N HIS A 141 -5.91 2.98 -15.69
CA HIS A 141 -6.45 1.64 -15.88
C HIS A 141 -5.51 0.57 -15.30
N PRO A 142 -5.27 0.56 -13.98
CA PRO A 142 -4.42 -0.45 -13.36
C PRO A 142 -5.12 -1.81 -13.40
N SER A 143 -4.35 -2.89 -13.47
CA SER A 143 -4.88 -4.26 -13.47
C SER A 143 -5.69 -4.59 -12.20
N ALA A 144 -5.35 -3.98 -11.08
CA ALA A 144 -6.01 -4.18 -9.79
C ALA A 144 -7.42 -3.55 -9.73
N ASP A 145 -7.62 -2.40 -10.40
CA ASP A 145 -8.89 -1.65 -10.45
C ASP A 145 -9.04 -0.94 -11.80
N PRO A 146 -9.32 -1.66 -12.90
CA PRO A 146 -9.30 -1.10 -14.26
C PRO A 146 -10.25 0.07 -14.50
N GLN A 147 -11.28 0.19 -13.67
CA GLN A 147 -12.30 1.25 -13.75
C GLN A 147 -12.15 2.30 -12.64
N ARG A 148 -11.13 2.19 -11.80
CA ARG A 148 -10.95 3.08 -10.64
C ARG A 148 -12.21 3.17 -9.74
N LYS A 149 -12.86 2.04 -9.49
CA LYS A 149 -14.10 2.01 -8.70
C LYS A 149 -13.88 2.30 -7.22
N PHE A 150 -12.70 1.96 -6.67
CA PHE A 150 -12.44 1.99 -5.24
C PHE A 150 -11.06 2.56 -4.86
N THR A 151 -10.24 2.96 -5.84
CA THR A 151 -8.90 3.49 -5.61
C THR A 151 -8.69 4.85 -6.26
N VAL A 152 -7.99 5.75 -5.53
CA VAL A 152 -7.39 6.97 -6.09
C VAL A 152 -5.89 6.91 -5.82
N PRO A 153 -5.01 6.89 -6.83
CA PRO A 153 -3.57 6.79 -6.62
C PRO A 153 -3.04 7.89 -5.70
N TRP A 154 -2.18 7.51 -4.75
CA TRP A 154 -1.52 8.46 -3.86
C TRP A 154 -0.10 8.76 -4.32
N GLN A 155 0.75 7.73 -4.38
CA GLN A 155 2.12 7.80 -4.86
C GLN A 155 2.49 6.49 -5.56
N SER A 156 3.52 6.55 -6.40
CA SER A 156 4.14 5.37 -6.99
C SER A 156 5.65 5.42 -6.81
N GLY A 157 6.32 4.30 -6.90
CA GLY A 157 7.75 4.26 -6.71
C GLY A 157 8.42 3.05 -7.33
N MET A 158 9.70 2.94 -7.02
CA MET A 158 10.55 1.85 -7.46
C MET A 158 11.16 1.17 -6.25
N THR A 159 11.17 -0.15 -6.24
CA THR A 159 11.95 -0.95 -5.31
C THR A 159 13.27 -1.33 -5.98
N GLY A 160 14.35 -1.00 -5.30
CA GLY A 160 15.72 -1.26 -5.74
C GLY A 160 16.67 -1.34 -4.55
N LEU A 161 17.94 -1.02 -4.77
CA LEU A 161 18.93 -1.08 -3.70
C LEU A 161 19.19 0.33 -3.14
N ILE A 162 19.09 0.48 -1.83
CA ILE A 162 19.54 1.68 -1.12
C ILE A 162 20.89 1.35 -0.46
N VAL A 163 21.92 2.09 -0.83
CA VAL A 163 23.30 1.70 -0.55
C VAL A 163 24.06 2.82 0.12
N ARG A 164 24.79 2.47 1.18
CA ARG A 164 25.86 3.27 1.75
C ARG A 164 27.09 3.17 0.86
N THR A 165 27.23 4.07 -0.10
CA THR A 165 28.31 4.02 -1.11
C THR A 165 29.72 4.23 -0.51
N ASP A 166 29.82 4.80 0.68
CA ASP A 166 31.04 4.87 1.48
C ASP A 166 31.46 3.52 2.06
N LYS A 167 30.53 2.56 2.21
CA LYS A 167 30.78 1.21 2.76
C LYS A 167 30.72 0.12 1.67
N ALA A 168 29.88 0.31 0.64
CA ALA A 168 29.63 -0.65 -0.40
C ALA A 168 29.62 0.03 -1.81
N PRO A 169 30.77 0.56 -2.28
CA PRO A 169 30.81 1.42 -3.47
C PRO A 169 30.51 0.69 -4.79
N ASN A 170 30.64 -0.64 -4.84
CA ASN A 170 30.57 -1.42 -6.09
C ASN A 170 29.25 -2.19 -6.25
N VAL A 171 28.24 -1.87 -5.43
CA VAL A 171 26.91 -2.51 -5.51
C VAL A 171 26.17 -2.04 -6.76
N ASN A 172 25.74 -2.98 -7.60
CA ASN A 172 24.98 -2.70 -8.82
C ASN A 172 24.03 -3.84 -9.25
N SER A 173 23.92 -4.90 -8.46
CA SER A 173 23.16 -6.11 -8.78
C SER A 173 22.31 -6.55 -7.57
N ILE A 174 21.15 -7.13 -7.83
CA ILE A 174 20.36 -7.82 -6.80
C ILE A 174 21.16 -8.91 -6.10
N ASN A 175 22.08 -9.55 -6.81
CA ASN A 175 22.93 -10.59 -6.23
C ASN A 175 23.91 -10.06 -5.19
N ASP A 176 24.13 -8.75 -5.08
CA ASP A 176 24.92 -8.15 -4.01
C ASP A 176 24.26 -8.30 -2.63
N LEU A 177 22.92 -8.47 -2.55
CA LEU A 177 22.22 -8.82 -1.32
C LEU A 177 22.67 -10.17 -0.76
N TYR A 178 23.14 -11.06 -1.63
CA TYR A 178 23.58 -12.43 -1.29
C TYR A 178 25.09 -12.59 -1.30
N ASN A 179 25.85 -11.52 -1.51
CA ASN A 179 27.31 -11.55 -1.54
C ASN A 179 27.88 -11.66 -0.11
N PRO A 180 28.67 -12.72 0.19
CA PRO A 180 29.24 -12.93 1.53
C PRO A 180 30.05 -11.77 2.09
N LYS A 181 30.60 -10.91 1.21
CA LYS A 181 31.31 -9.68 1.58
C LYS A 181 30.45 -8.75 2.46
N TYR A 182 29.13 -8.78 2.28
CA TYR A 182 28.17 -7.92 2.98
C TYR A 182 27.38 -8.65 4.06
N LYS A 183 27.84 -9.83 4.50
CA LYS A 183 27.15 -10.65 5.51
C LYS A 183 26.84 -9.83 6.77
N GLY A 184 25.57 -9.88 7.20
CA GLY A 184 25.08 -9.14 8.39
C GLY A 184 24.97 -7.63 8.19
N LYS A 185 25.16 -7.12 6.94
CA LYS A 185 25.04 -5.71 6.55
C LYS A 185 23.95 -5.46 5.52
N VAL A 186 23.10 -6.44 5.29
CA VAL A 186 21.99 -6.42 4.32
C VAL A 186 20.67 -6.44 5.06
N THR A 187 19.71 -5.62 4.65
CA THR A 187 18.29 -5.74 5.02
C THR A 187 17.43 -5.98 3.79
N MET A 188 16.36 -6.74 3.96
CA MET A 188 15.35 -6.96 2.91
C MET A 188 13.98 -6.55 3.40
N LEU A 189 13.05 -6.32 2.48
CA LEU A 189 11.69 -5.93 2.83
C LEU A 189 10.86 -7.15 3.29
N THR A 190 9.99 -6.93 4.27
CA THR A 190 8.92 -7.87 4.66
C THR A 190 7.86 -7.98 3.57
N GLU A 191 7.80 -7.01 2.65
CA GLU A 191 6.91 -7.06 1.49
C GLU A 191 7.32 -8.15 0.50
N MET A 192 6.53 -9.23 0.47
CA MET A 192 6.77 -10.40 -0.39
C MET A 192 6.82 -10.01 -1.87
N ARG A 193 5.96 -9.07 -2.29
CA ARG A 193 5.85 -8.61 -3.69
C ARG A 193 7.02 -7.73 -4.15
N ASP A 194 7.84 -7.30 -3.23
CA ASP A 194 9.13 -6.68 -3.52
C ASP A 194 10.27 -7.69 -3.45
N SER A 195 10.41 -8.36 -2.31
CA SER A 195 11.58 -9.18 -2.00
C SER A 195 11.71 -10.41 -2.89
N VAL A 196 10.61 -11.13 -3.15
CA VAL A 196 10.67 -12.36 -3.95
C VAL A 196 10.86 -12.08 -5.43
N PRO A 197 10.12 -11.15 -6.10
CA PRO A 197 10.35 -10.87 -7.51
C PRO A 197 11.71 -10.21 -7.76
N MET A 198 12.23 -9.38 -6.85
CA MET A 198 13.60 -8.88 -6.98
C MET A 198 14.62 -10.02 -6.90
N THR A 199 14.39 -11.01 -6.05
CA THR A 199 15.23 -12.22 -5.99
C THR A 199 15.14 -13.03 -7.30
N LEU A 200 13.93 -13.20 -7.87
CA LEU A 200 13.74 -13.83 -9.18
C LEU A 200 14.54 -13.12 -10.27
N LYS A 201 14.49 -11.78 -10.33
CA LYS A 201 15.30 -10.99 -11.26
C LYS A 201 16.80 -11.27 -11.09
N GLY A 202 17.28 -11.33 -9.84
CA GLY A 202 18.67 -11.71 -9.53
C GLY A 202 19.03 -13.13 -9.94
N MET A 203 18.04 -14.03 -10.08
CA MET A 203 18.18 -15.38 -10.63
C MET A 203 18.07 -15.42 -12.17
N GLY A 204 17.85 -14.28 -12.83
CA GLY A 204 17.62 -14.20 -14.28
C GLY A 204 16.22 -14.65 -14.71
N ILE A 205 15.26 -14.68 -13.80
CA ILE A 205 13.88 -15.11 -14.04
C ILE A 205 12.96 -13.90 -14.08
N ASP A 206 12.16 -13.78 -15.14
CA ASP A 206 11.12 -12.77 -15.28
C ASP A 206 9.96 -13.08 -14.30
N PRO A 207 9.66 -12.21 -13.32
CA PRO A 207 8.60 -12.46 -12.35
C PRO A 207 7.22 -12.67 -12.96
N ASP A 208 6.92 -12.01 -14.10
CA ASP A 208 5.61 -12.10 -14.76
C ASP A 208 5.39 -13.45 -15.44
N LYS A 209 6.49 -14.18 -15.72
CA LYS A 209 6.46 -15.49 -16.39
C LYS A 209 6.86 -16.64 -15.46
N ALA A 210 7.22 -16.33 -14.22
CA ALA A 210 7.74 -17.31 -13.29
C ALA A 210 6.67 -18.32 -12.85
N THR A 211 7.04 -19.61 -12.89
CA THR A 211 6.21 -20.70 -12.34
C THR A 211 6.16 -20.67 -10.81
N THR A 212 5.16 -21.31 -10.21
CA THR A 212 5.09 -21.44 -8.75
C THR A 212 6.37 -22.06 -8.16
N ALA A 213 6.97 -23.03 -8.83
CA ALA A 213 8.22 -23.64 -8.38
C ALA A 213 9.38 -22.64 -8.36
N GLN A 214 9.49 -21.78 -9.36
CA GLN A 214 10.50 -20.72 -9.40
C GLN A 214 10.29 -19.68 -8.31
N TRP A 215 9.04 -19.28 -8.04
CA TRP A 215 8.70 -18.42 -6.92
C TRP A 215 9.14 -19.02 -5.59
N LEU A 216 8.85 -20.30 -5.35
CA LEU A 216 9.27 -20.99 -4.13
C LEU A 216 10.78 -21.14 -4.03
N SER A 217 11.47 -21.37 -5.15
CA SER A 217 12.95 -21.39 -5.20
C SER A 217 13.57 -20.05 -4.81
N ALA A 218 12.95 -18.92 -5.21
CA ALA A 218 13.39 -17.60 -4.77
C ALA A 218 13.14 -17.39 -3.26
N VAL A 219 12.01 -17.86 -2.74
CA VAL A 219 11.74 -17.87 -1.28
C VAL A 219 12.80 -18.70 -0.54
N ASP A 220 13.15 -19.89 -1.03
CA ASP A 220 14.20 -20.73 -0.42
C ASP A 220 15.57 -20.05 -0.43
N LYS A 221 15.92 -19.32 -1.50
CA LYS A 221 17.14 -18.51 -1.54
C LYS A 221 17.16 -17.43 -0.45
N ILE A 222 16.03 -16.72 -0.26
CA ILE A 222 15.88 -15.72 0.82
C ILE A 222 16.00 -16.39 2.19
N LYS A 223 15.30 -17.52 2.40
CA LYS A 223 15.36 -18.30 3.64
C LYS A 223 16.78 -18.71 4.00
N ASN A 224 17.52 -19.25 3.03
CA ASN A 224 18.91 -19.66 3.25
C ASN A 224 19.82 -18.48 3.60
N ALA A 225 19.61 -17.32 2.97
CA ALA A 225 20.33 -16.11 3.27
C ALA A 225 20.00 -15.55 4.68
N ALA A 226 18.74 -15.67 5.11
CA ALA A 226 18.33 -15.34 6.48
C ALA A 226 18.99 -16.26 7.50
N HIS A 227 18.87 -17.57 7.34
CA HIS A 227 19.44 -18.56 8.27
C HIS A 227 20.98 -18.51 8.35
N SER A 228 21.66 -18.19 7.26
CA SER A 228 23.11 -18.02 7.27
C SER A 228 23.59 -16.73 7.92
N GLY A 229 22.68 -15.81 8.27
CA GLY A 229 22.98 -14.48 8.75
C GLY A 229 23.52 -13.53 7.68
N GLN A 230 23.36 -13.87 6.40
CA GLN A 230 23.66 -12.97 5.27
C GLN A 230 22.75 -11.74 5.33
N ILE A 231 21.44 -11.98 5.50
CA ILE A 231 20.44 -10.94 5.76
C ILE A 231 20.42 -10.67 7.26
N ARG A 232 20.66 -9.42 7.66
CA ARG A 232 20.63 -8.98 9.05
C ARG A 232 19.23 -9.09 9.65
N ARG A 233 18.24 -8.55 8.94
CA ARG A 233 16.83 -8.60 9.30
C ARG A 233 15.93 -8.20 8.13
N PHE A 234 14.66 -8.52 8.27
CA PHE A 234 13.60 -8.02 7.39
C PHE A 234 12.94 -6.78 8.00
N THR A 235 12.50 -5.85 7.15
CA THR A 235 12.03 -4.51 7.55
C THR A 235 10.85 -4.06 6.71
N GLY A 236 9.99 -3.24 7.29
CA GLY A 236 9.17 -2.30 6.52
C GLY A 236 9.98 -1.02 6.24
N ASN A 237 9.43 0.16 6.48
CA ASN A 237 10.15 1.44 6.37
C ASN A 237 11.31 1.60 7.37
N ASP A 238 11.38 0.79 8.40
CA ASP A 238 12.37 0.92 9.47
C ASP A 238 13.81 0.59 9.06
N TYR A 239 14.07 0.10 7.82
CA TYR A 239 15.42 0.03 7.24
C TYR A 239 16.11 1.40 7.19
N ILE A 240 15.34 2.48 7.15
CA ILE A 240 15.84 3.86 7.20
C ILE A 240 16.77 4.04 8.39
N LYS A 241 16.38 3.53 9.56
CA LYS A 241 17.18 3.62 10.79
C LYS A 241 18.49 2.84 10.67
N ASP A 242 18.47 1.63 10.08
CA ASP A 242 19.66 0.81 9.91
C ASP A 242 20.70 1.45 8.97
N LEU A 243 20.22 2.03 7.85
CA LEU A 243 21.08 2.74 6.90
C LEU A 243 21.68 4.01 7.52
N THR A 244 20.87 4.78 8.24
CA THR A 244 21.31 6.03 8.88
C THR A 244 22.38 5.77 9.94
N LYS A 245 22.18 4.74 10.77
CA LYS A 245 23.14 4.34 11.82
C LYS A 245 24.36 3.60 11.27
N GLY A 246 24.31 3.09 10.02
CA GLY A 246 25.36 2.26 9.43
C GLY A 246 25.34 0.80 9.89
N ASP A 247 24.25 0.36 10.51
CA ASP A 247 24.00 -1.04 10.86
C ASP A 247 23.80 -1.90 9.60
N ALA A 248 23.12 -1.36 8.60
CA ALA A 248 23.05 -1.88 7.23
C ALA A 248 23.87 -1.02 6.27
N TRP A 249 24.43 -1.66 5.25
CA TRP A 249 25.15 -1.02 4.14
C TRP A 249 24.36 -1.11 2.84
N ILE A 250 23.56 -2.15 2.71
CA ILE A 250 22.68 -2.40 1.57
C ILE A 250 21.29 -2.73 2.10
N SER A 251 20.28 -2.08 1.58
CA SER A 251 18.88 -2.41 1.83
C SER A 251 18.15 -2.61 0.51
N LEU A 252 17.34 -3.65 0.41
CA LEU A 252 16.23 -3.59 -0.53
C LEU A 252 15.25 -2.55 0.02
N GLY A 253 14.88 -1.55 -0.80
CA GLY A 253 14.08 -0.43 -0.31
C GLY A 253 13.51 0.45 -1.41
N TRP A 254 12.77 1.48 -1.02
CA TRP A 254 11.95 2.28 -1.91
C TRP A 254 12.63 3.61 -2.30
N SER A 255 12.45 3.98 -3.57
CA SER A 255 13.19 5.08 -4.21
C SER A 255 13.04 6.45 -3.53
N GLY A 256 11.86 6.80 -3.03
CA GLY A 256 11.62 8.09 -2.40
C GLY A 256 12.35 8.23 -1.07
N ASP A 257 12.41 7.16 -0.27
CA ASP A 257 13.14 7.16 1.00
C ASP A 257 14.63 7.41 0.77
N ALA A 258 15.20 6.86 -0.31
CA ALA A 258 16.59 7.13 -0.66
C ALA A 258 16.82 8.63 -0.96
N VAL A 259 15.89 9.28 -1.66
CA VAL A 259 15.98 10.74 -1.93
C VAL A 259 15.90 11.55 -0.65
N GLN A 260 15.04 11.14 0.30
CA GLN A 260 14.95 11.79 1.60
C GLN A 260 16.23 11.61 2.41
N LEU A 261 16.74 10.38 2.49
CA LEU A 261 17.97 10.07 3.23
C LEU A 261 19.22 10.76 2.66
N GLN A 262 19.26 11.01 1.36
CA GLN A 262 20.37 11.74 0.71
C GLN A 262 20.51 13.17 1.21
N LYS A 263 19.45 13.79 1.71
CA LYS A 263 19.49 15.16 2.25
C LYS A 263 20.38 15.24 3.50
N ASP A 264 20.34 14.18 4.33
CA ASP A 264 21.11 14.11 5.57
C ASP A 264 22.44 13.38 5.39
N ASN A 265 22.52 12.42 4.47
CA ASN A 265 23.72 11.67 4.19
C ASN A 265 23.92 11.42 2.68
N PRO A 266 24.78 12.19 2.00
CA PRO A 266 24.99 12.11 0.56
C PRO A 266 25.61 10.78 0.08
N HIS A 267 26.13 9.96 1.01
CA HIS A 267 26.63 8.62 0.70
C HIS A 267 25.53 7.57 0.62
N ILE A 268 24.29 7.87 1.05
CA ILE A 268 23.14 7.00 0.84
C ILE A 268 22.58 7.27 -0.54
N LYS A 269 22.51 6.23 -1.40
CA LYS A 269 22.03 6.38 -2.76
C LYS A 269 21.09 5.24 -3.14
N PHE A 270 20.10 5.56 -3.96
CA PHE A 270 19.36 4.55 -4.69
C PHE A 270 20.18 4.08 -5.88
N ILE A 271 20.41 2.79 -5.94
CA ILE A 271 21.07 2.13 -7.07
C ILE A 271 20.02 1.31 -7.82
N MET A 272 19.78 1.67 -9.08
CA MET A 272 19.00 0.83 -9.98
C MET A 272 19.81 -0.43 -10.30
N PRO A 273 19.37 -1.62 -9.87
CA PRO A 273 20.11 -2.84 -10.17
C PRO A 273 20.14 -3.08 -11.69
N LYS A 274 21.19 -3.71 -12.18
CA LYS A 274 21.31 -4.06 -13.62
C LYS A 274 20.18 -4.98 -14.11
N GLU A 275 19.58 -5.76 -13.21
CA GLU A 275 18.44 -6.63 -13.48
C GLU A 275 17.11 -5.86 -13.52
N GLY A 276 17.11 -4.56 -13.21
CA GLY A 276 15.94 -3.70 -13.14
C GLY A 276 15.32 -3.63 -11.75
N CYS A 277 14.10 -3.12 -11.67
CA CYS A 277 13.39 -2.84 -10.42
C CYS A 277 11.97 -3.41 -10.40
N MET A 278 11.30 -3.35 -9.24
CA MET A 278 9.84 -3.46 -9.17
C MET A 278 9.22 -2.06 -9.15
N LEU A 279 8.13 -1.90 -9.87
CA LEU A 279 7.26 -0.71 -9.82
C LEU A 279 6.05 -1.02 -8.98
N TRP A 280 5.68 -0.09 -8.11
CA TRP A 280 4.51 -0.20 -7.27
C TRP A 280 3.72 1.10 -7.24
N SER A 281 2.46 0.99 -6.82
CA SER A 281 1.57 2.11 -6.58
C SER A 281 0.82 1.89 -5.28
N THR A 282 0.68 2.95 -4.48
CA THR A 282 -0.24 3.03 -3.36
C THR A 282 -1.42 3.92 -3.74
N SER A 283 -2.58 3.56 -3.27
CA SER A 283 -3.81 4.32 -3.50
C SER A 283 -4.48 4.68 -2.19
N MET A 284 -5.36 5.66 -2.26
CA MET A 284 -6.27 6.05 -1.19
C MET A 284 -7.58 5.31 -1.35
N GLU A 285 -8.06 4.68 -0.29
CA GLU A 285 -9.29 3.88 -0.24
C GLU A 285 -10.15 4.30 0.94
N ILE A 286 -11.46 4.08 0.81
CA ILE A 286 -12.43 4.31 1.86
C ILE A 286 -12.92 2.94 2.37
N PRO A 287 -12.59 2.57 3.63
CA PRO A 287 -13.01 1.28 4.17
C PRO A 287 -14.52 1.25 4.42
N ILE A 288 -15.09 0.03 4.46
CA ILE A 288 -16.49 -0.16 4.90
C ILE A 288 -16.65 0.36 6.33
N GLY A 289 -17.79 0.98 6.62
CA GLY A 289 -18.05 1.58 7.94
C GLY A 289 -17.20 2.81 8.26
N ALA A 290 -16.56 3.43 7.25
CA ALA A 290 -15.79 4.65 7.42
C ALA A 290 -16.66 5.82 7.91
N PRO A 291 -16.28 6.51 8.98
CA PRO A 291 -16.91 7.77 9.35
C PRO A 291 -16.50 8.86 8.35
N ASN A 292 -17.44 9.73 7.97
CA ASN A 292 -17.15 10.90 7.09
C ASN A 292 -16.50 10.54 5.75
N ALA A 293 -17.01 9.54 5.04
CA ALA A 293 -16.50 9.12 3.73
C ALA A 293 -16.47 10.28 2.70
N GLN A 294 -17.42 11.21 2.79
CA GLN A 294 -17.48 12.42 1.95
C GLN A 294 -16.27 13.34 2.19
N ALA A 295 -15.83 13.45 3.44
CA ALA A 295 -14.61 14.22 3.77
C ALA A 295 -13.36 13.53 3.23
N ALA A 296 -13.34 12.19 3.17
CA ALA A 296 -12.27 11.44 2.54
C ALA A 296 -12.21 11.70 1.03
N GLU A 297 -13.35 11.64 0.31
CA GLU A 297 -13.40 12.02 -1.12
C GLU A 297 -12.99 13.48 -1.35
N ALA A 298 -13.42 14.40 -0.48
CA ALA A 298 -13.01 15.80 -0.59
C ALA A 298 -11.48 15.97 -0.41
N PHE A 299 -10.86 15.21 0.50
CA PHE A 299 -9.40 15.19 0.65
C PHE A 299 -8.72 14.58 -0.58
N MET A 300 -9.21 13.45 -1.10
CA MET A 300 -8.71 12.85 -2.34
C MET A 300 -8.74 13.85 -3.50
N ASN A 301 -9.85 14.55 -3.65
CA ASN A 301 -10.00 15.55 -4.70
C ASN A 301 -9.09 16.79 -4.49
N TYR A 302 -8.90 17.22 -3.24
CA TYR A 302 -8.03 18.36 -2.88
C TYR A 302 -6.57 18.08 -3.21
N VAL A 303 -6.04 16.92 -2.87
CA VAL A 303 -4.63 16.58 -3.13
C VAL A 303 -4.32 16.36 -4.61
N TYR A 304 -5.33 16.27 -5.46
CA TYR A 304 -5.21 16.25 -6.92
C TYR A 304 -5.18 17.65 -7.58
N ASP A 305 -5.19 18.73 -6.81
CA ASP A 305 -4.76 20.05 -7.33
C ASP A 305 -3.24 19.99 -7.57
N PRO A 306 -2.76 20.33 -8.80
CA PRO A 306 -1.32 20.24 -9.11
C PRO A 306 -0.42 21.08 -8.21
N LYS A 307 -0.92 22.19 -7.65
CA LYS A 307 -0.14 23.04 -6.72
C LYS A 307 0.00 22.38 -5.35
N VAL A 308 -1.07 21.72 -4.88
CA VAL A 308 -1.07 20.94 -3.63
C VAL A 308 -0.15 19.74 -3.78
N GLN A 309 -0.32 18.99 -4.86
CA GLN A 309 0.49 17.80 -5.11
C GLN A 309 1.98 18.13 -5.34
N ALA A 310 2.30 19.32 -5.83
CA ALA A 310 3.69 19.77 -5.95
C ALA A 310 4.36 19.89 -4.55
N ASN A 311 3.64 20.38 -3.54
CA ASN A 311 4.17 20.45 -2.17
C ASN A 311 4.41 19.04 -1.61
N ILE A 312 3.46 18.13 -1.83
CA ILE A 312 3.59 16.72 -1.43
C ILE A 312 4.82 16.09 -2.12
N ALA A 313 4.94 16.22 -3.45
CA ALA A 313 6.04 15.61 -4.22
C ALA A 313 7.42 16.18 -3.82
N GLU A 314 7.49 17.46 -3.47
CA GLU A 314 8.72 18.12 -3.01
C GLU A 314 9.22 17.58 -1.67
N TYR A 315 8.29 17.19 -0.79
CA TYR A 315 8.62 16.59 0.50
C TYR A 315 8.78 15.07 0.43
N VAL A 316 7.78 14.38 -0.13
CA VAL A 316 7.68 12.89 -0.13
C VAL A 316 8.67 12.25 -1.08
N ASN A 317 9.00 12.92 -2.21
CA ASN A 317 10.00 12.52 -3.21
C ASN A 317 9.70 11.20 -3.94
N TYR A 318 8.46 10.80 -4.01
CA TYR A 318 7.98 9.68 -4.82
C TYR A 318 7.37 10.13 -6.15
N VAL A 319 7.04 9.18 -7.01
CA VAL A 319 6.43 9.47 -8.31
C VAL A 319 4.99 9.94 -8.13
N THR A 320 4.71 11.19 -8.51
CA THR A 320 3.39 11.80 -8.36
C THR A 320 2.38 11.27 -9.39
N PRO A 321 1.12 11.01 -8.99
CA PRO A 321 0.07 10.61 -9.91
C PRO A 321 -0.57 11.79 -10.68
N VAL A 322 -0.17 13.03 -10.41
CA VAL A 322 -0.88 14.24 -10.86
C VAL A 322 -0.11 14.97 -11.96
N LYS A 323 -0.82 15.28 -13.06
CA LYS A 323 -0.28 16.07 -14.18
C LYS A 323 0.10 17.49 -13.74
N GLY A 324 1.10 18.08 -14.41
CA GLY A 324 1.50 19.47 -14.21
C GLY A 324 2.43 19.71 -13.02
N VAL A 325 2.63 18.73 -12.14
CA VAL A 325 3.51 18.84 -10.96
C VAL A 325 4.96 19.09 -11.38
N LYS A 326 5.46 18.36 -12.40
CA LYS A 326 6.83 18.51 -12.90
C LYS A 326 7.12 19.95 -13.37
N GLU A 327 6.17 20.57 -14.05
CA GLU A 327 6.26 21.94 -14.56
C GLU A 327 6.31 22.98 -13.42
N ILE A 328 5.53 22.75 -12.35
CA ILE A 328 5.56 23.58 -11.15
C ILE A 328 6.91 23.45 -10.46
N LEU A 329 7.38 22.21 -10.24
CA LEU A 329 8.67 21.96 -9.59
C LEU A 329 9.86 22.43 -10.42
N ARG A 330 9.77 22.40 -11.76
CA ARG A 330 10.83 22.95 -12.61
C ARG A 330 11.11 24.44 -12.34
N LYS A 331 10.09 25.19 -11.90
CA LYS A 331 10.22 26.61 -11.53
C LYS A 331 10.70 26.81 -10.09
N ARG A 332 10.40 25.85 -9.18
CA ARG A 332 10.74 25.94 -7.75
C ARG A 332 12.10 25.30 -7.46
N ASP A 333 12.27 24.06 -7.90
CA ASP A 333 13.48 23.24 -7.74
C ASP A 333 13.75 22.46 -9.04
N PRO A 334 14.53 23.04 -9.97
CA PRO A 334 14.88 22.38 -11.24
C PRO A 334 15.61 21.05 -11.05
N LYS A 335 16.40 20.89 -9.97
CA LYS A 335 17.12 19.63 -9.67
C LYS A 335 16.15 18.53 -9.31
N LEU A 336 15.16 18.81 -8.47
CA LEU A 336 14.11 17.87 -8.10
C LEU A 336 13.27 17.48 -9.32
N ALA A 337 12.89 18.44 -10.16
CA ALA A 337 12.14 18.18 -11.40
C ALA A 337 12.91 17.33 -12.44
N ALA A 338 14.24 17.29 -12.37
CA ALA A 338 15.10 16.47 -13.21
C ALA A 338 15.39 15.09 -12.59
N ASN A 339 14.99 14.84 -11.33
CA ASN A 339 15.28 13.60 -10.63
C ASN A 339 14.46 12.44 -11.21
N GLN A 340 15.15 11.41 -11.73
CA GLN A 340 14.53 10.21 -12.31
C GLN A 340 13.82 9.31 -11.27
N LEU A 341 14.08 9.49 -9.98
CA LEU A 341 13.38 8.76 -8.93
C LEU A 341 11.98 9.33 -8.65
N ILE A 342 11.74 10.58 -9.07
CA ILE A 342 10.46 11.27 -8.88
C ILE A 342 9.71 11.42 -10.22
N PHE A 343 10.44 11.66 -11.30
CA PHE A 343 9.91 11.81 -12.65
C PHE A 343 10.63 10.89 -13.62
N PRO A 344 10.47 9.55 -13.48
CA PRO A 344 11.20 8.58 -14.28
C PRO A 344 10.83 8.70 -15.76
N SER A 345 11.84 8.59 -16.62
CA SER A 345 11.64 8.39 -18.05
C SER A 345 11.39 6.90 -18.35
N GLN A 346 10.73 6.60 -19.47
CA GLN A 346 10.54 5.22 -19.92
C GLN A 346 11.89 4.48 -20.07
N LYS A 347 12.92 5.17 -20.52
CA LYS A 347 14.28 4.60 -20.62
C LYS A 347 14.83 4.21 -19.25
N TYR A 348 14.58 5.01 -18.21
CA TYR A 348 15.06 4.73 -16.85
C TYR A 348 14.40 3.50 -16.25
N THR A 349 13.13 3.27 -16.54
CA THR A 349 12.33 2.14 -16.02
C THR A 349 12.18 0.98 -17.00
N ALA A 350 12.95 0.96 -18.11
CA ALA A 350 12.78 -0.02 -19.19
C ALA A 350 12.89 -1.50 -18.73
N ASN A 351 13.72 -1.77 -17.71
CA ASN A 351 13.92 -3.11 -17.14
C ASN A 351 13.12 -3.34 -15.86
N CYS A 352 12.24 -2.39 -15.49
CA CYS A 352 11.39 -2.54 -14.32
C CYS A 352 10.06 -3.21 -14.70
N THR A 353 9.50 -4.00 -13.76
CA THR A 353 8.20 -4.65 -13.89
C THR A 353 7.30 -4.20 -12.76
N PHE A 354 5.99 -4.14 -12.97
CA PHE A 354 5.05 -3.86 -11.90
C PHE A 354 4.94 -5.03 -10.93
N GLU A 355 4.56 -4.74 -9.68
CA GLU A 355 4.24 -5.77 -8.69
C GLU A 355 3.23 -6.77 -9.29
N PRO A 356 3.56 -8.08 -9.28
CA PRO A 356 2.71 -9.08 -9.91
C PRO A 356 1.42 -9.29 -9.13
N VAL A 357 0.32 -9.43 -9.87
CA VAL A 357 -0.98 -9.80 -9.29
C VAL A 357 -1.00 -11.30 -9.04
N LEU A 358 -0.56 -11.71 -7.87
CA LEU A 358 -0.64 -13.09 -7.42
C LEU A 358 -2.00 -13.33 -6.75
N GLY A 359 -2.82 -14.17 -7.34
CA GLY A 359 -4.16 -14.49 -6.84
C GLY A 359 -4.35 -15.97 -6.47
N GLY A 360 -5.47 -16.26 -5.79
CA GLY A 360 -5.91 -17.63 -5.48
C GLY A 360 -4.91 -18.44 -4.64
N ALA A 361 -4.92 -19.74 -4.83
CA ALA A 361 -4.11 -20.70 -4.08
C ALA A 361 -2.59 -20.51 -4.30
N GLN A 362 -2.18 -20.07 -5.51
CA GLN A 362 -0.77 -19.79 -5.81
C GLN A 362 -0.24 -18.64 -4.95
N GLY A 363 -0.94 -17.50 -4.94
CA GLY A 363 -0.54 -16.33 -4.16
C GLY A 363 -0.49 -16.63 -2.66
N GLN A 364 -1.48 -17.37 -2.14
CA GLN A 364 -1.50 -17.80 -0.74
C GLN A 364 -0.30 -18.70 -0.40
N LYS A 365 0.00 -19.69 -1.25
CA LYS A 365 1.12 -20.60 -1.05
C LYS A 365 2.47 -19.87 -0.98
N ILE A 366 2.71 -18.94 -1.92
CA ILE A 366 3.95 -18.17 -1.97
C ILE A 366 4.05 -17.22 -0.76
N THR A 367 2.97 -16.52 -0.43
CA THR A 367 2.93 -15.60 0.73
C THR A 367 3.22 -16.35 2.03
N SER A 368 2.54 -17.50 2.27
CA SER A 368 2.78 -18.31 3.47
C SER A 368 4.21 -18.84 3.54
N ALA A 369 4.76 -19.31 2.41
CA ALA A 369 6.14 -19.78 2.36
C ALA A 369 7.14 -18.64 2.68
N PHE A 370 6.90 -17.44 2.17
CA PHE A 370 7.74 -16.28 2.43
C PHE A 370 7.67 -15.86 3.90
N GLN A 371 6.47 -15.76 4.49
CA GLN A 371 6.30 -15.44 5.91
C GLN A 371 7.05 -16.42 6.81
N LEU A 372 6.92 -17.73 6.56
CA LEU A 372 7.69 -18.74 7.27
C LEU A 372 9.22 -18.60 7.07
N ALA A 373 9.66 -18.15 5.90
CA ALA A 373 11.07 -17.97 5.59
C ALA A 373 11.69 -16.77 6.32
N ILE A 374 10.91 -15.73 6.59
CA ILE A 374 11.39 -14.52 7.28
C ILE A 374 11.15 -14.53 8.80
N GLY A 375 10.45 -15.56 9.32
CA GLY A 375 10.23 -15.75 10.76
C GLY A 375 8.98 -15.08 11.31
N ASP A 376 7.97 -14.82 10.44
CA ASP A 376 6.66 -14.27 10.82
C ASP A 376 5.61 -15.39 10.99
#